data_cf47f11137cfff2f8648c683ad40e6c4
#
_entry.id   cf47f11137cfff2f8648c683ad40e6c4
#
_cell.length_a   1.000
_cell.length_b   1.000
_cell.length_c   1.000
_cell.angle_alpha   90.00
_cell.angle_beta   90.00
_cell.angle_gamma   90.00
#
_symmetry.space_group_name_H-M   'P 1'
#
loop_
_entity.id
_entity.type
_entity.pdbx_description
1 polymer ?
#
loop_
_entity_poly.entity_id
_entity_poly.type
_entity_poly.pdbx_seq_one_letter_code
_entity_poly.pdbx_strand_id
1 'polypeptide(L)'
;MKIRKIEIGIKPLKESLHEFANVWDKLQHGEKVEKRSGIYFESIDAMRKVLTNKRLTILKVIKEEEPNSVYALAKLLGRDLKNVNQDLKMLVDVGLVTVEPVKYDKKRIVPHVEYDKILLEIPV
;
A
#
# COMPACT_ATOMS: atom_id res chain seq x y z
N MET A 1 1.22 16.03 17.49
CA MET A 1 1.27 14.72 16.86
C MET A 1 0.91 14.82 15.39
N LYS A 2 1.81 14.45 14.51
CA LYS A 2 1.54 14.50 13.06
C LYS A 2 0.77 13.26 12.63
N ILE A 3 -0.46 13.44 12.15
CA ILE A 3 -1.24 12.35 11.56
C ILE A 3 -0.77 12.14 10.13
N ARG A 4 -0.27 10.95 9.83
CA ARG A 4 0.18 10.56 8.49
C ARG A 4 -0.99 9.98 7.72
N LYS A 5 -1.18 10.45 6.49
CA LYS A 5 -2.25 10.02 5.62
C LYS A 5 -1.68 9.43 4.33
N ILE A 6 -2.25 8.34 3.87
CA ILE A 6 -1.97 7.83 2.53
C ILE A 6 -3.21 8.03 1.68
N GLU A 7 -3.02 8.52 0.47
CA GLU A 7 -4.12 8.78 -0.45
C GLU A 7 -4.27 7.65 -1.46
N ILE A 8 -5.50 7.19 -1.64
CA ILE A 8 -5.85 6.21 -2.66
C ILE A 8 -6.85 6.87 -3.60
N GLY A 9 -6.55 6.87 -4.88
CA GLY A 9 -7.39 7.45 -5.90
C GLY A 9 -7.77 6.47 -7.00
N ILE A 10 -8.80 6.82 -7.74
CA ILE A 10 -9.21 6.10 -8.95
C ILE A 10 -8.77 6.93 -10.14
N LYS A 11 -7.99 6.33 -11.02
CA LYS A 11 -7.45 7.01 -12.18
C LYS A 11 -7.49 6.09 -13.40
N PRO A 12 -8.38 6.35 -14.35
CA PRO A 12 -8.43 5.53 -15.56
C PRO A 12 -7.07 5.49 -16.26
N LEU A 13 -6.76 4.37 -16.89
CA LEU A 13 -5.48 4.16 -17.56
C LEU A 13 -5.16 5.27 -18.55
N LYS A 14 -6.16 5.76 -19.28
CA LYS A 14 -6.00 6.86 -20.24
C LYS A 14 -5.44 8.12 -19.59
N GLU A 15 -5.95 8.49 -18.41
CA GLU A 15 -5.46 9.66 -17.66
C GLU A 15 -4.03 9.45 -17.16
N SER A 16 -3.73 8.26 -16.67
CA SER A 16 -2.39 7.91 -16.19
C SER A 16 -1.35 8.00 -17.31
N LEU A 17 -1.70 7.53 -18.51
CA LEU A 17 -0.84 7.62 -19.70
C LEU A 17 -0.64 9.08 -20.12
N HIS A 18 -1.69 9.89 -20.07
CA HIS A 18 -1.61 11.30 -20.42
C HIS A 18 -0.72 12.06 -19.44
N GLU A 19 -0.87 11.82 -18.15
CA GLU A 19 0.01 12.41 -17.12
C GLU A 19 1.46 11.97 -17.26
N PHE A 20 1.69 10.70 -17.58
CA PHE A 20 3.04 10.21 -17.84
C PHE A 20 3.70 10.95 -19.01
N ALA A 21 2.96 11.16 -20.11
CA ALA A 21 3.46 11.90 -21.25
C ALA A 21 3.80 13.34 -20.89
N ASN A 22 2.95 14.00 -20.09
CA ASN A 22 3.21 15.36 -19.62
C ASN A 22 4.44 15.45 -18.72
N VAL A 23 4.60 14.50 -17.80
CA VAL A 23 5.75 14.43 -16.91
C VAL A 23 7.03 14.20 -17.72
N TRP A 24 6.98 13.30 -18.69
CA TRP A 24 8.12 13.02 -19.56
C TRP A 24 8.57 14.26 -20.32
N ASP A 25 7.59 14.99 -20.91
CA ASP A 25 7.85 16.23 -21.64
C ASP A 25 8.50 17.29 -20.73
N LYS A 26 7.96 17.49 -19.53
CA LYS A 26 8.54 18.43 -18.55
C LYS A 26 9.96 18.05 -18.15
N LEU A 27 10.22 16.76 -17.93
CA LEU A 27 11.57 16.29 -17.58
C LEU A 27 12.56 16.55 -18.71
N GLN A 28 12.15 16.39 -19.97
CA GLN A 28 13.01 16.68 -21.13
C GLN A 28 13.36 18.16 -21.25
N HIS A 29 12.49 19.04 -20.76
CA HIS A 29 12.71 20.49 -20.76
C HIS A 29 13.37 21.00 -19.47
N GLY A 30 13.81 20.10 -18.59
CA GLY A 30 14.49 20.46 -17.35
C GLY A 30 13.59 21.04 -16.27
N GLU A 31 12.29 20.90 -16.39
CA GLU A 31 11.35 21.37 -15.39
C GLU A 31 11.26 20.42 -14.20
N LYS A 32 11.06 20.99 -13.01
CA LYS A 32 10.83 20.21 -11.79
C LYS A 32 9.42 19.68 -11.79
N VAL A 33 9.30 18.37 -11.54
CA VAL A 33 8.02 17.68 -11.40
C VAL A 33 7.78 17.34 -9.94
N GLU A 34 6.62 17.74 -9.39
CA GLU A 34 6.22 17.33 -8.05
C GLU A 34 5.85 15.85 -8.05
N LYS A 35 6.49 15.10 -7.15
CA LYS A 35 6.09 13.72 -6.90
C LYS A 35 4.81 13.71 -6.10
N ARG A 36 3.71 13.29 -6.71
CA ARG A 36 2.50 12.98 -5.97
C ARG A 36 2.67 11.64 -5.28
N SER A 37 2.67 11.65 -3.94
CA SER A 37 2.63 10.44 -3.13
C SER A 37 1.18 9.96 -3.07
N GLY A 38 0.91 8.79 -3.64
CA GLY A 38 -0.43 8.22 -3.61
C GLY A 38 -0.47 6.89 -4.35
N ILE A 39 -1.51 6.13 -4.07
CA ILE A 39 -1.78 4.86 -4.72
C ILE A 39 -3.00 5.06 -5.60
N TYR A 40 -2.89 4.68 -6.88
CA TYR A 40 -3.97 4.83 -7.84
C TYR A 40 -4.39 3.49 -8.41
N PHE A 41 -5.71 3.27 -8.46
CA PHE A 41 -6.30 2.12 -9.11
C PHE A 41 -7.02 2.57 -10.38
N GLU A 42 -7.05 1.70 -11.38
CA GLU A 42 -7.69 1.99 -12.66
C GLU A 42 -9.21 2.16 -12.54
N SER A 43 -9.83 1.43 -11.60
CA SER A 43 -11.27 1.45 -11.38
C SER A 43 -11.61 1.13 -9.93
N ILE A 44 -12.85 1.40 -9.53
CA ILE A 44 -13.36 1.02 -8.21
C ILE A 44 -13.34 -0.50 -8.05
N ASP A 45 -13.66 -1.25 -9.10
CA ASP A 45 -13.61 -2.72 -9.06
C ASP A 45 -12.20 -3.22 -8.80
N ALA A 46 -11.19 -2.63 -9.44
CA ALA A 46 -9.78 -2.98 -9.19
C ALA A 46 -9.40 -2.69 -7.73
N MET A 47 -9.83 -1.55 -7.20
CA MET A 47 -9.59 -1.19 -5.81
C MET A 47 -10.25 -2.18 -4.85
N ARG A 48 -11.50 -2.56 -5.09
CA ARG A 48 -12.24 -3.49 -4.25
C ARG A 48 -11.62 -4.89 -4.20
N LYS A 49 -10.99 -5.31 -5.28
CA LYS A 49 -10.27 -6.60 -5.33
C LYS A 49 -9.04 -6.61 -4.43
N VAL A 50 -8.45 -5.46 -4.18
CA VAL A 50 -7.28 -5.32 -3.31
C VAL A 50 -7.69 -4.99 -1.88
N LEU A 51 -8.56 -4.00 -1.68
CA LEU A 51 -8.99 -3.54 -0.35
C LEU A 51 -10.21 -4.32 0.12
N THR A 52 -10.01 -5.56 0.50
CA THR A 52 -11.02 -6.40 1.11
C THR A 52 -11.07 -6.14 2.62
N ASN A 53 -12.16 -6.55 3.28
CA ASN A 53 -12.28 -6.43 4.73
C ASN A 53 -11.14 -7.18 5.44
N LYS A 54 -10.76 -8.35 4.97
CA LYS A 54 -9.66 -9.13 5.55
C LYS A 54 -8.33 -8.40 5.45
N ARG A 55 -8.07 -7.75 4.33
CA ARG A 55 -6.82 -6.98 4.14
C ARG A 55 -6.82 -5.69 4.94
N LEU A 56 -7.95 -5.01 5.06
CA LEU A 56 -8.06 -3.84 5.93
C LEU A 56 -7.81 -4.22 7.40
N THR A 57 -8.30 -5.39 7.82
CA THR A 57 -8.02 -5.91 9.16
C THR A 57 -6.53 -6.18 9.36
N ILE A 58 -5.85 -6.70 8.34
CA ILE A 58 -4.40 -6.89 8.38
C ILE A 58 -3.68 -5.56 8.63
N LEU A 59 -4.04 -4.51 7.90
CA LEU A 59 -3.45 -3.18 8.07
C LEU A 59 -3.65 -2.66 9.50
N LYS A 60 -4.85 -2.82 10.02
CA LYS A 60 -5.18 -2.39 11.38
C LYS A 60 -4.37 -3.13 12.44
N VAL A 61 -4.26 -4.45 12.32
CA VAL A 61 -3.51 -5.27 13.27
C VAL A 61 -2.02 -4.94 13.23
N ILE A 62 -1.45 -4.77 12.04
CA ILE A 62 -0.04 -4.35 11.91
C ILE A 62 0.18 -3.01 12.61
N LYS A 63 -0.72 -2.05 12.39
CA LYS A 63 -0.60 -0.71 12.97
C LYS A 63 -0.71 -0.73 14.49
N GLU A 64 -1.68 -1.45 15.03
CA GLU A 64 -1.98 -1.45 16.46
C GLU A 64 -1.05 -2.36 17.26
N GLU A 65 -0.74 -3.54 16.74
CA GLU A 65 -0.02 -4.59 17.50
C GLU A 65 1.46 -4.69 17.15
N GLU A 66 1.89 -4.11 16.06
CA GLU A 66 3.28 -4.10 15.60
C GLU A 66 3.94 -5.49 15.68
N PRO A 67 3.38 -6.51 14.98
CA PRO A 67 3.93 -7.87 15.04
C PRO A 67 5.36 -7.91 14.51
N ASN A 68 6.20 -8.72 15.13
CA ASN A 68 7.62 -8.81 14.79
C ASN A 68 7.93 -9.81 13.68
N SER A 69 6.92 -10.42 13.10
CA SER A 69 7.04 -11.37 11.98
C SER A 69 5.68 -11.61 11.34
N VAL A 70 5.67 -12.19 10.14
CA VAL A 70 4.44 -12.60 9.48
C VAL A 70 3.76 -13.73 10.25
N TYR A 71 4.55 -14.62 10.86
CA TYR A 71 4.03 -15.69 11.69
C TYR A 71 3.26 -15.14 12.90
N ALA A 72 3.84 -14.13 13.59
CA ALA A 72 3.16 -13.47 14.70
C ALA A 72 1.87 -12.77 14.24
N LEU A 73 1.90 -12.14 13.08
CA LEU A 73 0.73 -11.52 12.48
C LEU A 73 -0.38 -12.55 12.22
N ALA A 74 -0.03 -13.69 11.63
CA ALA A 74 -0.99 -14.76 11.36
C ALA A 74 -1.64 -15.28 12.66
N LYS A 75 -0.86 -15.40 13.71
CA LYS A 75 -1.38 -15.79 15.04
C LYS A 75 -2.36 -14.77 15.59
N LEU A 76 -2.03 -13.48 15.52
CA LEU A 76 -2.92 -12.41 15.97
C LEU A 76 -4.24 -12.40 15.21
N LEU A 77 -4.19 -12.71 13.92
CA LEU A 77 -5.36 -12.78 13.05
C LEU A 77 -6.16 -14.08 13.22
N GLY A 78 -5.58 -15.12 13.81
CA GLY A 78 -6.18 -16.45 13.88
C GLY A 78 -6.36 -17.06 12.50
N ARG A 79 -5.45 -16.79 11.57
CA ARG A 79 -5.53 -17.25 10.18
C ARG A 79 -4.32 -18.05 9.77
N ASP A 80 -4.50 -18.86 8.73
CA ASP A 80 -3.43 -19.66 8.14
C ASP A 80 -2.33 -18.77 7.57
N LEU A 81 -1.08 -19.14 7.85
CA LEU A 81 0.11 -18.39 7.42
C LEU A 81 0.16 -18.19 5.91
N LYS A 82 -0.18 -19.21 5.14
CA LYS A 82 -0.18 -19.14 3.67
C LYS A 82 -1.14 -18.05 3.15
N ASN A 83 -2.34 -18.03 3.70
CA ASN A 83 -3.36 -17.05 3.29
C ASN A 83 -2.97 -15.62 3.71
N VAL A 84 -2.40 -15.47 4.90
CA VAL A 84 -1.90 -14.17 5.38
C VAL A 84 -0.73 -13.70 4.51
N ASN A 85 0.19 -14.59 4.15
CA ASN A 85 1.29 -14.25 3.24
C ASN A 85 0.80 -13.76 1.88
N GLN A 86 -0.22 -14.41 1.32
CA GLN A 86 -0.79 -14.00 0.03
C GLN A 86 -1.40 -12.60 0.11
N ASP A 87 -2.19 -12.36 1.15
CA ASP A 87 -2.80 -11.03 1.36
C ASP A 87 -1.74 -9.97 1.62
N LEU A 88 -0.74 -10.28 2.43
CA LEU A 88 0.34 -9.36 2.75
C LEU A 88 1.15 -9.00 1.51
N LYS A 89 1.46 -9.98 0.67
CA LYS A 89 2.17 -9.75 -0.59
C LYS A 89 1.42 -8.78 -1.48
N MET A 90 0.10 -8.92 -1.60
CA MET A 90 -0.74 -8.00 -2.36
C MET A 90 -0.64 -6.58 -1.81
N LEU A 91 -0.70 -6.43 -0.48
CA LEU A 91 -0.60 -5.13 0.18
C LEU A 91 0.78 -4.49 0.00
N VAL A 92 1.84 -5.29 0.02
CA VAL A 92 3.20 -4.81 -0.25
C VAL A 92 3.34 -4.37 -1.70
N ASP A 93 2.80 -5.15 -2.63
CA ASP A 93 2.91 -4.85 -4.06
C ASP A 93 2.24 -3.52 -4.43
N VAL A 94 1.12 -3.18 -3.77
CA VAL A 94 0.44 -1.89 -4.02
C VAL A 94 0.99 -0.74 -3.19
N GLY A 95 1.87 -1.00 -2.23
CA GLY A 95 2.51 0.03 -1.41
C GLY A 95 1.80 0.37 -0.11
N LEU A 96 0.83 -0.43 0.33
CA LEU A 96 0.11 -0.21 1.60
C LEU A 96 0.84 -0.78 2.81
N VAL A 97 1.74 -1.71 2.61
CA VAL A 97 2.59 -2.29 3.66
C VAL A 97 4.04 -2.23 3.20
N THR A 98 4.92 -1.85 4.10
CA THR A 98 6.37 -1.98 3.90
C THR A 98 6.87 -3.15 4.74
N VAL A 99 7.94 -3.79 4.29
CA VAL A 99 8.55 -4.91 5.00
C VAL A 99 10.04 -4.67 5.16
N GLU A 100 10.57 -5.10 6.30
CA GLU A 100 12.00 -5.03 6.57
C GLU A 100 12.52 -6.40 6.97
N PRO A 101 13.68 -6.82 6.44
CA PRO A 101 14.31 -8.05 6.89
C PRO A 101 14.89 -7.84 8.30
N VAL A 102 14.83 -8.90 9.11
CA VAL A 102 15.46 -8.89 10.44
C VAL A 102 16.97 -9.04 10.26
N LYS A 103 17.78 -8.22 10.96
CA LYS A 103 19.24 -8.20 10.80
C LYS A 103 19.92 -9.56 11.03
N TYR A 104 19.41 -10.37 11.95
CA TYR A 104 20.00 -11.66 12.29
C TYR A 104 19.34 -12.85 11.59
N ASP A 105 18.25 -12.63 10.89
CA ASP A 105 17.55 -13.67 10.16
C ASP A 105 16.90 -13.07 8.90
N LYS A 106 17.60 -13.20 7.77
CA LYS A 106 17.16 -12.65 6.48
C LYS A 106 15.87 -13.27 5.95
N LYS A 107 15.47 -14.45 6.47
CA LYS A 107 14.22 -15.10 6.09
C LYS A 107 13.01 -14.54 6.84
N ARG A 108 13.26 -13.85 7.94
CA ARG A 108 12.23 -13.23 8.75
C ARG A 108 12.00 -11.80 8.29
N ILE A 109 10.78 -11.46 7.97
CA ILE A 109 10.40 -10.09 7.59
C ILE A 109 9.43 -9.53 8.61
N VAL A 110 9.56 -8.22 8.85
CA VAL A 110 8.68 -7.48 9.76
C VAL A 110 7.80 -6.55 8.93
N PRO A 111 6.48 -6.72 8.97
CA PRO A 111 5.58 -5.83 8.24
C PRO A 111 5.35 -4.52 9.01
N HIS A 112 5.25 -3.41 8.30
CA HIS A 112 4.99 -2.10 8.87
C HIS A 112 3.89 -1.36 8.12
N VAL A 113 3.07 -0.63 8.87
CA VAL A 113 2.11 0.35 8.36
C VAL A 113 2.48 1.69 8.97
N GLU A 114 2.99 2.61 8.14
CA GLU A 114 3.56 3.87 8.62
C GLU A 114 2.58 5.05 8.63
N TYR A 115 1.38 4.87 8.13
CA TYR A 115 0.35 5.89 8.08
C TYR A 115 -0.76 5.59 9.10
N ASP A 116 -1.51 6.63 9.45
CA ASP A 116 -2.60 6.53 10.42
C ASP A 116 -3.98 6.42 9.76
N LYS A 117 -4.11 6.94 8.56
CA LYS A 117 -5.38 7.00 7.83
C LYS A 117 -5.19 6.75 6.34
N ILE A 118 -6.20 6.13 5.74
CA ILE A 118 -6.33 6.02 4.29
C ILE A 118 -7.42 6.99 3.86
N LEU A 119 -7.08 7.89 2.93
CA LEU A 119 -8.04 8.80 2.30
C LEU A 119 -8.34 8.28 0.91
N LEU A 120 -9.62 8.05 0.63
CA LEU A 120 -10.08 7.59 -0.66
C LEU A 120 -10.66 8.75 -1.45
N GLU A 121 -10.11 8.99 -2.64
CA GLU A 121 -10.60 10.01 -3.56
C GLU A 121 -11.19 9.34 -4.80
N ILE A 122 -12.48 9.54 -5.02
CA ILE A 122 -13.21 9.01 -6.16
C ILE A 122 -13.75 10.17 -6.97
N PRO A 123 -13.30 10.37 -8.21
CA PRO A 123 -13.85 11.43 -9.06
C PRO A 123 -15.28 11.07 -9.50
N VAL A 124 -16.10 12.06 -9.63
CA VAL A 124 -17.51 11.90 -10.04
C VAL A 124 -17.74 12.56 -11.41
#